data_1fe7fba7eae804ecf3458473213f2084
#
_entry.id   1fe7fba7eae804ecf3458473213f2084
#
_cell.length_a   1.000
_cell.length_b   1.000
_cell.length_c   1.000
_cell.angle_alpha   90.00
_cell.angle_beta   90.00
_cell.angle_gamma   90.00
#
_symmetry.space_group_name_H-M   'P 1'
#
loop_
_entity.id
_entity.type
_entity.pdbx_description
1 polymer ?
#
loop_
_entity_poly.entity_id
_entity_poly.type
_entity_poly.pdbx_seq_one_letter_code
_entity_poly.pdbx_strand_id
1 'polypeptide(L)'
;MSQATFDDDDLFGEAAAETREEVETHLEAARDELPDPEAVWETEAENVLGVLNGLKSAMDAGDAADHLRQARKAFVLGERADAFEDADDLEAAIDDLAELIEDLESAAADVGDLTGTVPAIRGTLQDAHEAADSGDGAEAEDTEEGSETDADAETEAEAE
;
A
#
# COMPACT_ATOMS: atom_id res chain seq x y z
N MET A 1 -60.66 27.10 1.91
CA MET A 1 -59.96 25.83 2.02
C MET A 1 -58.63 25.92 1.23
N SER A 2 -57.69 26.76 1.68
CA SER A 2 -56.42 27.01 0.94
C SER A 2 -55.25 27.30 1.90
N GLN A 3 -55.16 26.55 2.98
CA GLN A 3 -54.03 26.69 3.92
C GLN A 3 -53.21 25.41 4.12
N ALA A 4 -53.62 24.29 3.51
CA ALA A 4 -52.85 23.04 3.63
C ALA A 4 -51.72 22.88 2.62
N THR A 5 -51.69 23.66 1.56
CA THR A 5 -50.71 23.52 0.45
C THR A 5 -49.37 24.21 0.73
N PHE A 6 -49.38 25.24 1.56
CA PHE A 6 -48.14 25.97 1.89
C PHE A 6 -47.33 25.30 2.99
N ASP A 7 -48.01 24.61 3.92
CA ASP A 7 -47.34 23.84 4.98
C ASP A 7 -46.66 22.56 4.45
N ASP A 8 -47.21 21.94 3.39
CA ASP A 8 -46.61 20.74 2.79
C ASP A 8 -45.33 21.05 2.01
N ASP A 9 -45.30 22.15 1.23
CA ASP A 9 -44.07 22.55 0.49
C ASP A 9 -42.96 23.00 1.42
N ASP A 10 -43.25 23.66 2.53
CA ASP A 10 -42.28 24.03 3.56
C ASP A 10 -41.70 22.78 4.29
N LEU A 11 -42.57 21.81 4.60
CA LEU A 11 -42.15 20.55 5.24
C LEU A 11 -41.27 19.70 4.31
N PHE A 12 -41.58 19.63 3.02
CA PHE A 12 -40.75 18.96 2.04
C PHE A 12 -39.39 19.63 1.86
N GLY A 13 -39.36 20.97 1.81
CA GLY A 13 -38.12 21.73 1.75
C GLY A 13 -37.23 21.56 2.98
N GLU A 14 -37.84 21.49 4.18
CA GLU A 14 -37.10 21.25 5.44
C GLU A 14 -36.55 19.82 5.48
N ALA A 15 -37.33 18.80 5.12
CA ALA A 15 -36.87 17.43 5.05
C ALA A 15 -35.75 17.21 4.00
N ALA A 16 -35.84 17.91 2.87
CA ALA A 16 -34.79 17.91 1.85
C ALA A 16 -33.47 18.51 2.38
N ALA A 17 -33.55 19.63 3.06
CA ALA A 17 -32.39 20.27 3.68
C ALA A 17 -31.75 19.39 4.77
N GLU A 18 -32.56 18.76 5.63
CA GLU A 18 -32.08 17.79 6.63
C GLU A 18 -31.36 16.61 6.00
N THR A 19 -31.92 16.06 4.91
CA THR A 19 -31.28 14.91 4.21
C THR A 19 -29.92 15.31 3.60
N ARG A 20 -29.82 16.51 3.02
CA ARG A 20 -28.56 17.05 2.50
C ARG A 20 -27.54 17.23 3.62
N GLU A 21 -27.93 17.83 4.74
CA GLU A 21 -27.10 18.03 5.92
C GLU A 21 -26.61 16.69 6.48
N GLU A 22 -27.45 15.64 6.46
CA GLU A 22 -27.04 14.29 6.88
C GLU A 22 -25.94 13.72 5.99
N VAL A 23 -26.05 13.86 4.66
CA VAL A 23 -25.01 13.42 3.72
C VAL A 23 -23.72 14.19 3.96
N GLU A 24 -23.80 15.51 4.04
CA GLU A 24 -22.64 16.39 4.28
C GLU A 24 -21.94 16.06 5.61
N THR A 25 -22.71 15.84 6.68
CA THR A 25 -22.18 15.43 7.99
C THR A 25 -21.39 14.11 7.92
N HIS A 26 -21.90 13.13 7.21
CA HIS A 26 -21.20 11.87 7.04
C HIS A 26 -19.96 12.00 6.14
N LEU A 27 -20.00 12.86 5.12
CA LEU A 27 -18.82 13.16 4.31
C LEU A 27 -17.73 13.90 5.10
N GLU A 28 -18.11 14.85 5.96
CA GLU A 28 -17.17 15.50 6.87
C GLU A 28 -16.54 14.50 7.84
N ALA A 29 -17.35 13.66 8.50
CA ALA A 29 -16.87 12.64 9.40
C ALA A 29 -15.90 11.66 8.69
N ALA A 30 -16.20 11.27 7.44
CA ALA A 30 -15.30 10.44 6.65
C ALA A 30 -13.98 11.13 6.33
N ARG A 31 -13.98 12.43 6.05
CA ARG A 31 -12.77 13.22 5.80
C ARG A 31 -11.92 13.40 7.07
N ASP A 32 -12.56 13.55 8.22
CA ASP A 32 -11.88 13.69 9.50
C ASP A 32 -11.13 12.43 9.93
N GLU A 33 -11.57 11.26 9.44
CA GLU A 33 -10.90 9.97 9.65
C GLU A 33 -9.73 9.71 8.70
N LEU A 34 -9.59 10.51 7.63
CA LEU A 34 -8.48 10.35 6.69
C LEU A 34 -7.15 10.70 7.36
N PRO A 35 -6.06 9.99 7.01
CA PRO A 35 -4.75 10.29 7.53
C PRO A 35 -4.27 11.68 7.12
N ASP A 36 -3.50 12.31 8.00
CA ASP A 36 -2.82 13.56 7.68
C ASP A 36 -1.81 13.34 6.53
N PRO A 37 -1.85 14.16 5.48
CA PRO A 37 -0.94 14.02 4.33
C PRO A 37 0.54 14.02 4.71
N GLU A 38 0.94 14.75 5.76
CA GLU A 38 2.32 14.83 6.21
C GLU A 38 2.74 13.57 7.00
N ALA A 39 1.81 12.94 7.74
CA ALA A 39 2.08 11.73 8.52
C ALA A 39 2.61 10.57 7.67
N VAL A 40 2.17 10.46 6.42
CA VAL A 40 2.64 9.46 5.46
C VAL A 40 4.15 9.63 5.16
N TRP A 41 4.65 10.87 5.14
CA TRP A 41 6.05 11.20 4.82
C TRP A 41 6.96 11.28 6.03
N GLU A 42 6.43 11.41 7.24
CA GLU A 42 7.17 11.56 8.49
C GLU A 42 7.47 10.23 9.19
N THR A 43 7.36 9.11 8.46
CA THR A 43 7.65 7.80 9.03
C THR A 43 9.14 7.61 9.27
N GLU A 44 9.56 7.60 10.53
CA GLU A 44 10.93 7.36 10.97
C GLU A 44 11.03 6.02 11.71
N ALA A 45 12.02 5.19 11.32
CA ALA A 45 12.34 3.96 12.05
C ALA A 45 13.80 3.55 11.83
N GLU A 46 14.36 2.78 12.76
CA GLU A 46 15.75 2.32 12.74
C GLU A 46 16.02 1.25 11.66
N ASN A 47 14.99 0.67 11.07
CA ASN A 47 15.12 -0.39 10.06
C ASN A 47 13.98 -0.36 9.04
N VAL A 48 14.20 -1.01 7.90
CA VAL A 48 13.27 -1.02 6.77
C VAL A 48 11.89 -1.55 7.15
N LEU A 49 11.80 -2.60 7.97
CA LEU A 49 10.51 -3.15 8.39
C LEU A 49 9.73 -2.17 9.27
N GLY A 50 10.44 -1.44 10.13
CA GLY A 50 9.84 -0.38 10.94
C GLY A 50 9.26 0.74 10.07
N VAL A 51 10.02 1.17 9.04
CA VAL A 51 9.54 2.17 8.07
C VAL A 51 8.30 1.67 7.33
N LEU A 52 8.30 0.42 6.82
CA LEU A 52 7.16 -0.15 6.11
C LEU A 52 5.92 -0.27 7.02
N ASN A 53 6.09 -0.72 8.25
CA ASN A 53 4.98 -0.79 9.21
C ASN A 53 4.44 0.60 9.58
N GLY A 54 5.32 1.57 9.79
CA GLY A 54 4.94 2.96 10.04
C GLY A 54 4.16 3.55 8.86
N LEU A 55 4.65 3.35 7.63
CA LEU A 55 3.98 3.81 6.43
C LEU A 55 2.60 3.17 6.27
N LYS A 56 2.48 1.85 6.47
CA LYS A 56 1.20 1.16 6.45
C LYS A 56 0.22 1.74 7.48
N SER A 57 0.68 2.01 8.69
CA SER A 57 -0.16 2.61 9.74
C SER A 57 -0.55 4.05 9.42
N ALA A 58 0.33 4.81 8.76
CA ALA A 58 0.07 6.19 8.35
C ALA A 58 -0.95 6.31 7.21
N MET A 59 -1.25 5.21 6.50
CA MET A 59 -2.28 5.14 5.46
C MET A 59 -3.61 4.55 5.95
N ASP A 60 -3.75 4.32 7.26
CA ASP A 60 -5.00 3.82 7.83
C ASP A 60 -6.07 4.91 7.81
N ALA A 61 -7.15 4.65 7.09
CA ALA A 61 -8.28 5.57 6.95
C ALA A 61 -9.35 5.39 8.04
N GLY A 62 -9.07 4.63 9.10
CA GLY A 62 -9.98 4.43 10.24
C GLY A 62 -11.38 4.00 9.83
N ASP A 63 -12.38 4.72 10.33
CA ASP A 63 -13.80 4.46 10.05
C ASP A 63 -14.35 5.25 8.82
N ALA A 64 -13.47 5.88 8.00
CA ALA A 64 -13.87 6.69 6.84
C ALA A 64 -14.79 5.94 5.87
N ALA A 65 -14.49 4.67 5.59
CA ALA A 65 -15.33 3.81 4.73
C ALA A 65 -16.73 3.59 5.30
N ASP A 66 -16.88 3.51 6.61
CA ASP A 66 -18.19 3.35 7.28
C ASP A 66 -19.00 4.63 7.22
N HIS A 67 -18.38 5.78 7.43
CA HIS A 67 -19.02 7.09 7.26
C HIS A 67 -19.43 7.32 5.81
N LEU A 68 -18.56 7.01 4.85
CA LEU A 68 -18.89 7.12 3.42
C LEU A 68 -20.07 6.22 3.03
N ARG A 69 -20.18 5.02 3.60
CA ARG A 69 -21.32 4.11 3.36
C ARG A 69 -22.61 4.72 3.88
N GLN A 70 -22.58 5.43 5.00
CA GLN A 70 -23.73 6.13 5.55
C GLN A 70 -24.11 7.35 4.70
N ALA A 71 -23.14 8.13 4.24
CA ALA A 71 -23.36 9.22 3.29
C ALA A 71 -24.05 8.73 2.01
N ARG A 72 -23.55 7.65 1.40
CA ARG A 72 -24.18 7.03 0.21
C ARG A 72 -25.60 6.55 0.48
N LYS A 73 -25.86 5.98 1.64
CA LYS A 73 -27.20 5.52 2.01
C LYS A 73 -28.17 6.69 2.16
N ALA A 74 -27.78 7.76 2.84
CA ALA A 74 -28.57 8.97 2.99
C ALA A 74 -28.82 9.63 1.63
N PHE A 75 -27.79 9.71 0.78
CA PHE A 75 -27.87 10.24 -0.58
C PHE A 75 -28.90 9.50 -1.43
N VAL A 76 -28.81 8.17 -1.51
CA VAL A 76 -29.75 7.33 -2.28
C VAL A 76 -31.19 7.45 -1.75
N LEU A 77 -31.37 7.61 -0.45
CA LEU A 77 -32.70 7.83 0.13
C LEU A 77 -33.26 9.20 -0.26
N GLY A 78 -32.41 10.24 -0.25
CA GLY A 78 -32.76 11.57 -0.67
C GLY A 78 -33.14 11.66 -2.15
N GLU A 79 -32.37 11.03 -3.03
CA GLU A 79 -32.70 10.95 -4.45
C GLU A 79 -34.05 10.29 -4.71
N ARG A 80 -34.32 9.15 -4.04
CA ARG A 80 -35.62 8.45 -4.18
C ARG A 80 -36.82 9.22 -3.65
N ALA A 81 -36.55 10.15 -2.74
CA ALA A 81 -37.58 11.03 -2.19
C ALA A 81 -37.71 12.35 -2.96
N ASP A 82 -36.97 12.53 -4.08
CA ASP A 82 -36.88 13.78 -4.83
C ASP A 82 -36.50 14.98 -3.91
N ALA A 83 -35.65 14.69 -2.88
CA ALA A 83 -35.24 15.69 -1.89
C ALA A 83 -34.19 16.68 -2.43
N PHE A 84 -33.49 16.36 -3.51
CA PHE A 84 -32.43 17.18 -4.06
C PHE A 84 -32.87 17.83 -5.38
N GLU A 85 -32.76 19.16 -5.49
CA GLU A 85 -32.94 19.89 -6.75
C GLU A 85 -31.69 19.77 -7.65
N ASP A 86 -30.51 19.67 -7.00
CA ASP A 86 -29.20 19.48 -7.63
C ASP A 86 -28.36 18.68 -6.64
N ALA A 87 -27.94 17.49 -7.04
CA ALA A 87 -27.18 16.55 -6.22
C ALA A 87 -25.81 16.20 -6.81
N ASP A 88 -25.46 16.76 -7.97
CA ASP A 88 -24.22 16.45 -8.70
C ASP A 88 -22.98 16.71 -7.83
N ASP A 89 -23.02 17.73 -6.98
CA ASP A 89 -21.95 18.10 -6.06
C ASP A 89 -21.76 17.08 -4.93
N LEU A 90 -22.86 16.52 -4.41
CA LEU A 90 -22.82 15.47 -3.38
C LEU A 90 -22.37 14.14 -3.98
N GLU A 91 -22.86 13.79 -5.16
CA GLU A 91 -22.47 12.58 -5.87
C GLU A 91 -20.96 12.60 -6.16
N ALA A 92 -20.45 13.70 -6.72
CA ALA A 92 -19.03 13.88 -6.98
C ALA A 92 -18.19 13.79 -5.70
N ALA A 93 -18.62 14.42 -4.60
CA ALA A 93 -17.92 14.35 -3.33
C ALA A 93 -17.89 12.93 -2.72
N ILE A 94 -18.96 12.16 -2.90
CA ILE A 94 -19.02 10.76 -2.48
C ILE A 94 -18.07 9.89 -3.31
N ASP A 95 -18.03 10.10 -4.63
CA ASP A 95 -17.21 9.31 -5.53
C ASP A 95 -15.72 9.63 -5.37
N ASP A 96 -15.34 10.92 -5.28
CA ASP A 96 -13.97 11.34 -5.03
C ASP A 96 -13.42 10.76 -3.71
N LEU A 97 -14.24 10.78 -2.65
CA LEU A 97 -13.84 10.24 -1.35
C LEU A 97 -13.75 8.71 -1.37
N ALA A 98 -14.60 8.04 -2.14
CA ALA A 98 -14.55 6.60 -2.32
C ALA A 98 -13.26 6.16 -3.01
N GLU A 99 -12.89 6.85 -4.10
CA GLU A 99 -11.66 6.57 -4.84
C GLU A 99 -10.44 6.77 -3.94
N LEU A 100 -10.40 7.86 -3.18
CA LEU A 100 -9.30 8.14 -2.25
C LEU A 100 -9.16 7.05 -1.16
N ILE A 101 -10.26 6.59 -0.56
CA ILE A 101 -10.24 5.53 0.46
C ILE A 101 -9.75 4.22 -0.15
N GLU A 102 -10.22 3.86 -1.35
CA GLU A 102 -9.78 2.65 -2.07
C GLU A 102 -8.28 2.71 -2.41
N ASP A 103 -7.78 3.87 -2.85
CA ASP A 103 -6.36 4.08 -3.13
C ASP A 103 -5.50 3.94 -1.86
N LEU A 104 -5.94 4.47 -0.72
CA LEU A 104 -5.26 4.31 0.57
C LEU A 104 -5.21 2.85 1.02
N GLU A 105 -6.33 2.13 0.92
CA GLU A 105 -6.40 0.71 1.27
C GLU A 105 -5.49 -0.14 0.36
N SER A 106 -5.48 0.15 -0.95
CA SER A 106 -4.61 -0.53 -1.91
C SER A 106 -3.14 -0.27 -1.62
N ALA A 107 -2.75 0.98 -1.39
CA ALA A 107 -1.38 1.34 -1.05
C ALA A 107 -0.93 0.70 0.28
N ALA A 108 -1.80 0.66 1.29
CA ALA A 108 -1.51 -0.01 2.57
C ALA A 108 -1.32 -1.52 2.40
N ALA A 109 -2.09 -2.17 1.50
CA ALA A 109 -1.93 -3.57 1.16
C ALA A 109 -0.60 -3.85 0.47
N ASP A 110 -0.22 -3.04 -0.53
CA ASP A 110 1.06 -3.16 -1.25
C ASP A 110 2.26 -3.04 -0.30
N VAL A 111 2.22 -2.08 0.63
CA VAL A 111 3.24 -1.94 1.68
C VAL A 111 3.23 -3.14 2.62
N GLY A 112 2.06 -3.69 2.93
CA GLY A 112 1.91 -4.92 3.70
C GLY A 112 2.61 -6.11 3.04
N ASP A 113 2.47 -6.27 1.73
CA ASP A 113 3.12 -7.31 0.94
C ASP A 113 4.66 -7.15 0.95
N LEU A 114 5.15 -5.92 0.83
CA LEU A 114 6.58 -5.61 0.95
C LEU A 114 7.13 -5.99 2.33
N THR A 115 6.36 -5.80 3.39
CA THR A 115 6.74 -6.19 4.76
C THR A 115 7.01 -7.68 4.89
N GLY A 116 6.30 -8.52 4.12
CA GLY A 116 6.54 -9.97 4.02
C GLY A 116 7.68 -10.35 3.07
N THR A 117 7.76 -9.66 1.93
CA THR A 117 8.70 -10.01 0.85
C THR A 117 10.15 -9.64 1.17
N VAL A 118 10.39 -8.47 1.79
CA VAL A 118 11.75 -7.99 2.09
C VAL A 118 12.56 -8.95 2.98
N PRO A 119 12.01 -9.51 4.07
CA PRO A 119 12.73 -10.51 4.87
C PRO A 119 13.03 -11.81 4.10
N ALA A 120 12.11 -12.26 3.25
CA ALA A 120 12.29 -13.46 2.43
C ALA A 120 13.46 -13.29 1.45
N ILE A 121 13.52 -12.14 0.75
CA ILE A 121 14.63 -11.80 -0.16
C ILE A 121 15.96 -11.76 0.61
N ARG A 122 15.98 -11.16 1.80
CA ARG A 122 17.18 -11.12 2.64
C ARG A 122 17.67 -12.54 2.98
N GLY A 123 16.77 -13.46 3.35
CA GLY A 123 17.11 -14.86 3.62
C GLY A 123 17.73 -15.52 2.40
N THR A 124 17.10 -15.41 1.24
CA THR A 124 17.61 -15.99 -0.02
C THR A 124 18.99 -15.42 -0.40
N LEU A 125 19.22 -14.12 -0.21
CA LEU A 125 20.53 -13.51 -0.46
C LEU A 125 21.60 -14.04 0.52
N GLN A 126 21.24 -14.24 1.77
CA GLN A 126 22.13 -14.77 2.78
C GLN A 126 22.54 -16.22 2.44
N ASP A 127 21.59 -17.08 2.08
CA ASP A 127 21.83 -18.46 1.65
C ASP A 127 22.73 -18.48 0.39
N ALA A 128 22.52 -17.60 -0.57
CA ALA A 128 23.32 -17.49 -1.77
C ALA A 128 24.79 -17.09 -1.47
N HIS A 129 24.98 -16.16 -0.54
CA HIS A 129 26.33 -15.77 -0.10
C HIS A 129 27.05 -16.90 0.63
N GLU A 130 26.36 -17.63 1.52
CA GLU A 130 26.93 -18.77 2.23
C GLU A 130 27.31 -19.92 1.28
N ALA A 131 26.50 -20.16 0.25
CA ALA A 131 26.81 -21.14 -0.79
C ALA A 131 28.04 -20.76 -1.61
N ALA A 132 28.20 -19.48 -1.95
CA ALA A 132 29.36 -18.98 -2.68
C ALA A 132 30.66 -19.07 -1.85
N ASP A 133 30.59 -18.71 -0.56
CA ASP A 133 31.74 -18.79 0.35
C ASP A 133 32.16 -20.24 0.63
N SER A 134 31.21 -21.16 0.66
CA SER A 134 31.48 -22.60 0.82
C SER A 134 32.04 -23.28 -0.43
N GLY A 135 31.83 -22.69 -1.62
CA GLY A 135 32.32 -23.20 -2.90
C GLY A 135 33.76 -22.77 -3.23
N ASP A 136 34.22 -21.64 -2.71
CA ASP A 136 35.60 -21.13 -2.97
C ASP A 136 36.68 -21.85 -2.15
N GLY A 137 36.29 -22.61 -1.12
CA GLY A 137 37.20 -23.39 -0.31
C GLY A 137 37.54 -24.79 -0.86
N ALA A 138 36.94 -25.23 -1.98
CA ALA A 138 37.11 -26.59 -2.51
C ALA A 138 38.00 -26.71 -3.76
N GLU A 139 38.56 -25.63 -4.29
CA GLU A 139 39.41 -25.68 -5.49
C GLU A 139 40.88 -25.28 -5.27
N ALA A 140 41.38 -25.30 -4.05
CA ALA A 140 42.78 -24.96 -3.77
C ALA A 140 43.59 -26.12 -3.09
N GLU A 141 43.20 -27.37 -3.27
CA GLU A 141 44.03 -28.49 -2.85
C GLU A 141 43.93 -29.67 -3.83
N ASP A 142 44.59 -29.63 -4.95
CA ASP A 142 45.20 -30.80 -5.58
C ASP A 142 45.84 -30.44 -6.93
N THR A 143 47.06 -29.95 -6.93
CA THR A 143 48.00 -30.14 -8.06
C THR A 143 49.43 -29.82 -7.60
N GLU A 144 49.97 -30.60 -6.66
CA GLU A 144 51.41 -30.81 -6.49
C GLU A 144 51.66 -32.26 -6.21
N GLU A 145 51.68 -33.09 -7.24
CA GLU A 145 52.41 -34.36 -7.20
C GLU A 145 53.02 -34.66 -8.54
N GLY A 146 54.33 -34.51 -8.57
CA GLY A 146 55.22 -35.53 -9.02
C GLY A 146 55.29 -35.77 -10.53
N SER A 147 56.22 -35.13 -11.21
CA SER A 147 56.91 -35.83 -12.26
C SER A 147 58.39 -35.46 -12.23
N GLU A 148 59.07 -36.11 -11.29
CA GLU A 148 60.49 -36.43 -11.46
C GLU A 148 60.57 -37.54 -12.52
N THR A 149 61.02 -37.18 -13.68
CA THR A 149 61.61 -38.17 -14.61
C THR A 149 63.05 -37.78 -14.85
N ASP A 150 63.89 -38.42 -14.05
CA ASP A 150 65.24 -38.77 -14.29
C ASP A 150 65.38 -39.41 -15.67
N ALA A 151 66.18 -38.85 -16.52
CA ALA A 151 66.71 -39.50 -17.69
C ALA A 151 68.12 -38.94 -17.98
N ASP A 152 69.01 -39.48 -17.25
CA ASP A 152 70.44 -39.72 -17.61
C ASP A 152 70.52 -40.38 -18.98
N ALA A 153 71.18 -39.79 -19.88
CA ALA A 153 71.79 -40.47 -21.03
C ALA A 153 72.91 -39.60 -21.57
N GLU A 154 74.07 -39.96 -21.09
CA GLU A 154 75.34 -39.74 -21.75
C GLU A 154 75.31 -40.21 -23.20
N THR A 155 75.90 -39.48 -24.08
CA THR A 155 76.74 -40.09 -25.15
C THR A 155 77.64 -39.02 -25.76
N GLU A 156 78.90 -39.29 -25.55
CA GLU A 156 80.08 -38.79 -26.25
C GLU A 156 79.99 -38.97 -27.76
N ALA A 157 80.71 -38.22 -28.46
CA ALA A 157 81.71 -38.47 -29.49
C ALA A 157 81.76 -37.29 -30.45
N GLU A 158 82.91 -36.60 -30.49
CA GLU A 158 84.14 -36.71 -31.27
C GLU A 158 83.97 -36.30 -32.75
N ALA A 159 84.80 -35.36 -33.04
CA ALA A 159 85.79 -35.26 -34.11
C ALA A 159 85.33 -34.59 -35.43
N GLU A 160 85.96 -33.75 -35.81
CA GLU A 160 86.92 -33.16 -36.77
C GLU A 160 86.42 -31.87 -37.41
#